data_9b11fe08940e36bf058b8c6c9c213d96
#
_entry.id   9b11fe08940e36bf058b8c6c9c213d96
#
_cell.length_a   1.000
_cell.length_b   1.000
_cell.length_c   1.000
_cell.angle_alpha   90.00
_cell.angle_beta   90.00
_cell.angle_gamma   90.00
#
_symmetry.space_group_name_H-M   'P 1'
#
loop_
_entity.id
_entity.type
_entity.pdbx_description
1 polymer ?
#
loop_
_entity_poly.entity_id
_entity_poly.type
_entity_poly.pdbx_seq_one_letter_code
_entity_poly.pdbx_strand_id
1 'polypeptide(L)'
;RSLPVFREKCCSCHNADRKAGGLDLTSYQQMMAGGNSGDVVAGGDPDGSYLWQVVSHESEPTMPPDADRIPDVMLNVVKEWILGGIIERDGAKPVAQKAGSSLALDSGALVKPSGPPVMPPRLSLEPRFSGLRPTTIRALDASPHGDVVAVGSSKQVLLFQPKTCECIGVLPFPEGECTNIRFSRSAKLLLAGGGVAAKSGRVVIWDVASAQRVMELGDEYDEVLAADISADQRL
;
A
#
# COMPACT_ATOMS: atom_id res chain seq x y z
N ARG A 1 -23.57 -11.20 4.53
CA ARG A 1 -24.34 -11.93 3.51
C ARG A 1 -23.63 -11.69 2.20
N SER A 2 -23.28 -12.76 1.46
CA SER A 2 -22.79 -12.62 0.07
C SER A 2 -23.85 -11.93 -0.78
N LEU A 3 -23.40 -11.13 -1.77
CA LEU A 3 -24.32 -10.54 -2.73
C LEU A 3 -25.17 -11.63 -3.37
N PRO A 4 -26.47 -11.39 -3.62
CA PRO A 4 -27.36 -12.36 -4.28
C PRO A 4 -26.78 -12.92 -5.59
N VAL A 5 -26.06 -12.08 -6.34
CA VAL A 5 -25.37 -12.44 -7.59
C VAL A 5 -24.37 -13.57 -7.39
N PHE A 6 -23.54 -13.51 -6.34
CA PHE A 6 -22.56 -14.57 -6.08
C PHE A 6 -23.21 -15.91 -5.76
N ARG A 7 -24.28 -15.87 -4.96
CA ARG A 7 -25.01 -17.09 -4.62
C ARG A 7 -25.65 -17.75 -5.85
N GLU A 8 -26.18 -16.94 -6.75
CA GLU A 8 -26.89 -17.43 -7.95
C GLU A 8 -25.95 -17.91 -9.05
N LYS A 9 -24.84 -17.17 -9.29
CA LYS A 9 -23.99 -17.38 -10.47
C LYS A 9 -22.62 -17.99 -10.17
N CYS A 10 -22.13 -17.89 -8.94
CA CYS A 10 -20.75 -18.22 -8.62
C CYS A 10 -20.57 -19.36 -7.62
N CYS A 11 -21.45 -19.44 -6.59
CA CYS A 11 -21.30 -20.39 -5.50
C CYS A 11 -21.51 -21.86 -5.89
N SER A 12 -22.00 -22.17 -7.10
CA SER A 12 -22.05 -23.55 -7.59
C SER A 12 -20.67 -24.19 -7.77
N CYS A 13 -19.64 -23.36 -8.07
CA CYS A 13 -18.25 -23.76 -8.26
C CYS A 13 -17.33 -23.23 -7.17
N HIS A 14 -17.61 -22.03 -6.67
CA HIS A 14 -16.80 -21.35 -5.66
C HIS A 14 -17.47 -21.45 -4.27
N ASN A 15 -17.47 -22.65 -3.70
CA ASN A 15 -18.02 -22.97 -2.37
C ASN A 15 -17.02 -23.78 -1.54
N ALA A 16 -17.36 -24.03 -0.28
CA ALA A 16 -16.49 -24.71 0.67
C ALA A 16 -16.06 -26.13 0.23
N ASP A 17 -16.90 -26.84 -0.53
CA ASP A 17 -16.63 -28.22 -0.95
C ASP A 17 -15.79 -28.29 -2.23
N ARG A 18 -16.07 -27.43 -3.20
CA ARG A 18 -15.48 -27.47 -4.54
C ARG A 18 -14.29 -26.56 -4.70
N LYS A 19 -14.31 -25.37 -4.10
CA LYS A 19 -13.25 -24.36 -4.08
C LYS A 19 -12.51 -24.20 -5.41
N ALA A 20 -13.24 -24.06 -6.51
CA ALA A 20 -12.64 -23.87 -7.82
C ALA A 20 -11.65 -22.69 -7.78
N GLY A 21 -10.39 -22.91 -8.24
CA GLY A 21 -9.32 -21.92 -8.12
C GLY A 21 -8.92 -21.57 -6.68
N GLY A 22 -9.25 -22.43 -5.69
CA GLY A 22 -9.00 -22.15 -4.27
C GLY A 22 -9.95 -21.12 -3.64
N LEU A 23 -10.93 -20.61 -4.41
CA LEU A 23 -11.79 -19.49 -4.01
C LEU A 23 -13.14 -19.99 -3.48
N ASP A 24 -13.57 -19.42 -2.36
CA ASP A 24 -14.87 -19.62 -1.75
C ASP A 24 -15.63 -18.29 -1.65
N LEU A 25 -16.74 -18.17 -2.39
CA LEU A 25 -17.58 -16.97 -2.43
C LEU A 25 -18.84 -17.06 -1.57
N THR A 26 -18.95 -18.10 -0.72
CA THR A 26 -20.15 -18.32 0.11
C THR A 26 -20.25 -17.35 1.27
N SER A 27 -19.12 -16.80 1.74
CA SER A 27 -19.08 -15.78 2.78
C SER A 27 -18.12 -14.65 2.44
N TYR A 28 -18.36 -13.50 3.03
CA TYR A 28 -17.50 -12.34 2.88
C TYR A 28 -16.05 -12.63 3.34
N GLN A 29 -15.88 -13.29 4.48
CA GLN A 29 -14.56 -13.63 5.02
C GLN A 29 -13.76 -14.55 4.10
N GLN A 30 -14.43 -15.58 3.54
CA GLN A 30 -13.76 -16.52 2.62
C GLN A 30 -13.39 -15.85 1.29
N MET A 31 -14.22 -14.95 0.80
CA MET A 31 -13.92 -14.17 -0.40
C MET A 31 -12.71 -13.24 -0.18
N MET A 32 -12.64 -12.58 0.99
CA MET A 32 -11.50 -11.72 1.37
C MET A 32 -10.22 -12.50 1.67
N ALA A 33 -10.33 -13.80 1.93
CA ALA A 33 -9.16 -14.68 2.06
C ALA A 33 -8.50 -14.96 0.69
N GLY A 34 -9.21 -14.66 -0.41
CA GLY A 34 -8.70 -14.87 -1.76
C GLY A 34 -8.73 -16.31 -2.23
N GLY A 35 -8.05 -16.56 -3.34
CA GLY A 35 -7.89 -17.87 -3.97
C GLY A 35 -6.43 -18.18 -4.28
N ASN A 36 -6.21 -19.18 -5.15
CA ASN A 36 -4.85 -19.56 -5.57
C ASN A 36 -4.08 -18.42 -6.27
N SER A 37 -4.79 -17.44 -6.82
CA SER A 37 -4.22 -16.25 -7.47
C SER A 37 -4.05 -15.06 -6.51
N GLY A 38 -4.28 -15.25 -5.20
CA GLY A 38 -4.22 -14.19 -4.19
C GLY A 38 -5.56 -13.46 -4.02
N ASP A 39 -5.49 -12.18 -3.67
CA ASP A 39 -6.68 -11.33 -3.46
C ASP A 39 -7.47 -11.19 -4.76
N VAL A 40 -8.78 -11.40 -4.69
CA VAL A 40 -9.66 -11.37 -5.87
C VAL A 40 -10.44 -10.07 -6.03
N VAL A 41 -10.49 -9.24 -4.99
CA VAL A 41 -11.19 -7.95 -5.01
C VAL A 41 -10.34 -6.85 -4.37
N ALA A 42 -10.33 -5.68 -4.99
CA ALA A 42 -9.74 -4.45 -4.49
C ALA A 42 -10.85 -3.41 -4.26
N GLY A 43 -11.06 -3.00 -2.99
CA GLY A 43 -12.13 -2.06 -2.66
C GLY A 43 -11.94 -0.71 -3.34
N GLY A 44 -12.97 -0.24 -4.04
CA GLY A 44 -12.95 1.02 -4.77
C GLY A 44 -12.30 0.96 -6.16
N ASP A 45 -11.69 -0.16 -6.54
CA ASP A 45 -10.99 -0.32 -7.82
C ASP A 45 -11.50 -1.57 -8.57
N PRO A 46 -12.50 -1.43 -9.45
CA PRO A 46 -12.96 -2.53 -10.28
C PRO A 46 -11.88 -3.05 -11.23
N ASP A 47 -11.11 -2.17 -11.85
CA ASP A 47 -10.11 -2.54 -12.86
C ASP A 47 -8.93 -3.31 -12.22
N GLY A 48 -8.60 -2.99 -10.96
CA GLY A 48 -7.65 -3.75 -10.14
C GLY A 48 -8.22 -5.00 -9.49
N SER A 49 -9.53 -5.25 -9.60
CA SER A 49 -10.18 -6.43 -9.03
C SER A 49 -10.20 -7.59 -10.03
N TYR A 50 -9.45 -8.66 -9.75
CA TYR A 50 -9.41 -9.84 -10.60
C TYR A 50 -10.81 -10.46 -10.81
N LEU A 51 -11.64 -10.46 -9.76
CA LEU A 51 -13.04 -10.86 -9.86
C LEU A 51 -13.78 -10.08 -10.95
N TRP A 52 -13.60 -8.77 -11.02
CA TRP A 52 -14.24 -7.93 -12.04
C TRP A 52 -13.76 -8.29 -13.45
N GLN A 53 -12.45 -8.37 -13.64
CA GLN A 53 -11.84 -8.68 -14.93
C GLN A 53 -12.36 -9.98 -15.53
N VAL A 54 -12.52 -11.04 -14.72
CA VAL A 54 -12.99 -12.35 -15.21
C VAL A 54 -14.50 -12.40 -15.42
N VAL A 55 -15.32 -11.70 -14.61
CA VAL A 55 -16.78 -11.70 -14.78
C VAL A 55 -17.25 -10.73 -15.86
N SER A 56 -16.48 -9.68 -16.15
CA SER A 56 -16.70 -8.75 -17.27
C SER A 56 -16.23 -9.34 -18.61
N HIS A 57 -15.50 -10.45 -18.58
CA HIS A 57 -14.85 -11.07 -19.73
C HIS A 57 -13.72 -10.21 -20.34
N GLU A 58 -13.10 -9.36 -19.54
CA GLU A 58 -11.92 -8.56 -19.93
C GLU A 58 -10.62 -9.36 -19.83
N SER A 59 -10.62 -10.44 -19.05
CA SER A 59 -9.46 -11.31 -18.81
C SER A 59 -9.83 -12.78 -18.81
N GLU A 60 -8.90 -13.63 -19.20
CA GLU A 60 -9.01 -15.09 -19.07
C GLU A 60 -8.54 -15.57 -17.68
N PRO A 61 -9.16 -16.63 -17.12
CA PRO A 61 -10.33 -17.35 -17.63
C PRO A 61 -11.63 -16.55 -17.45
N THR A 62 -12.52 -16.58 -18.43
CA THR A 62 -13.82 -15.91 -18.29
C THR A 62 -14.73 -16.65 -17.31
N MET A 63 -15.52 -15.88 -16.55
CA MET A 63 -16.47 -16.43 -15.57
C MET A 63 -17.90 -15.94 -15.82
N PRO A 64 -18.90 -16.84 -15.81
CA PRO A 64 -18.80 -18.30 -15.63
C PRO A 64 -18.08 -18.99 -16.78
N PRO A 65 -17.36 -20.11 -16.54
CA PRO A 65 -16.67 -20.82 -17.62
C PRO A 65 -17.65 -21.45 -18.59
N ASP A 66 -17.32 -21.43 -19.87
CA ASP A 66 -18.13 -22.02 -20.97
C ASP A 66 -19.57 -21.50 -21.04
N ALA A 67 -19.82 -20.28 -20.59
CA ALA A 67 -21.13 -19.64 -20.59
C ALA A 67 -21.04 -18.18 -21.04
N ASP A 68 -22.17 -17.62 -21.42
CA ASP A 68 -22.29 -16.21 -21.74
C ASP A 68 -22.00 -15.34 -20.50
N ARG A 69 -21.50 -14.14 -20.74
CA ARG A 69 -21.33 -13.13 -19.71
C ARG A 69 -22.63 -12.89 -18.95
N ILE A 70 -22.51 -12.74 -17.62
CA ILE A 70 -23.70 -12.45 -16.79
C ILE A 70 -24.33 -11.11 -17.22
N PRO A 71 -25.68 -10.98 -17.06
CA PRO A 71 -26.39 -9.77 -17.49
C PRO A 71 -25.82 -8.48 -16.91
N ASP A 72 -25.79 -7.41 -17.69
CA ASP A 72 -25.24 -6.11 -17.32
C ASP A 72 -25.81 -5.56 -16.01
N VAL A 73 -27.08 -5.84 -15.71
CA VAL A 73 -27.70 -5.45 -14.43
C VAL A 73 -26.98 -6.10 -13.25
N MET A 74 -26.60 -7.37 -13.35
CA MET A 74 -25.88 -8.09 -12.31
C MET A 74 -24.43 -7.66 -12.23
N LEU A 75 -23.80 -7.41 -13.37
CA LEU A 75 -22.44 -6.83 -13.44
C LEU A 75 -22.37 -5.47 -12.75
N ASN A 76 -23.33 -4.60 -13.01
CA ASN A 76 -23.39 -3.29 -12.36
C ASN A 76 -23.50 -3.41 -10.83
N VAL A 77 -24.26 -4.37 -10.32
CA VAL A 77 -24.34 -4.61 -8.86
C VAL A 77 -22.97 -4.98 -8.29
N VAL A 78 -22.19 -5.83 -8.98
CA VAL A 78 -20.85 -6.20 -8.55
C VAL A 78 -19.91 -4.99 -8.63
N LYS A 79 -19.98 -4.22 -9.72
CA LYS A 79 -19.16 -3.02 -9.91
C LYS A 79 -19.43 -1.97 -8.84
N GLU A 80 -20.69 -1.64 -8.60
CA GLU A 80 -21.07 -0.68 -7.57
C GLU A 80 -20.66 -1.12 -6.16
N TRP A 81 -20.73 -2.43 -5.88
CA TRP A 81 -20.29 -2.98 -4.62
C TRP A 81 -18.77 -2.85 -4.45
N ILE A 82 -17.97 -3.10 -5.51
CA ILE A 82 -16.52 -2.88 -5.49
C ILE A 82 -16.22 -1.38 -5.31
N LEU A 83 -16.85 -0.49 -6.09
CA LEU A 83 -16.70 0.96 -5.99
C LEU A 83 -17.07 1.48 -4.60
N GLY A 84 -18.09 0.89 -3.98
CA GLY A 84 -18.51 1.21 -2.61
C GLY A 84 -17.54 0.76 -1.51
N GLY A 85 -16.39 0.12 -1.87
CA GLY A 85 -15.40 -0.33 -0.91
C GLY A 85 -15.68 -1.72 -0.34
N ILE A 86 -16.33 -2.61 -1.13
CA ILE A 86 -16.60 -4.02 -0.74
C ILE A 86 -17.21 -4.18 0.66
N ILE A 87 -18.24 -3.43 0.96
CA ILE A 87 -18.88 -3.40 2.28
C ILE A 87 -19.62 -4.73 2.56
N GLU A 88 -19.38 -5.33 3.73
CA GLU A 88 -20.06 -6.57 4.15
C GLU A 88 -21.53 -6.36 4.49
N ARG A 89 -21.88 -5.22 5.11
CA ARG A 89 -23.24 -4.87 5.60
C ARG A 89 -23.48 -3.38 5.52
N ASP A 90 -24.72 -2.98 5.44
CA ASP A 90 -25.12 -1.58 5.55
C ASP A 90 -24.60 -0.99 6.87
N GLY A 91 -23.87 0.12 6.78
CA GLY A 91 -23.24 0.80 7.91
C GLY A 91 -21.88 0.24 8.36
N ALA A 92 -21.36 -0.81 7.75
CA ALA A 92 -19.98 -1.21 7.93
C ALA A 92 -19.06 -0.15 7.28
N LYS A 93 -17.89 0.08 7.90
CA LYS A 93 -16.87 0.95 7.28
C LYS A 93 -16.42 0.28 5.97
N PRO A 94 -16.29 1.05 4.87
CA PRO A 94 -15.65 0.55 3.66
C PRO A 94 -14.31 -0.07 4.05
N VAL A 95 -13.99 -1.22 3.47
CA VAL A 95 -12.61 -1.68 3.48
C VAL A 95 -11.84 -0.57 2.80
N ALA A 96 -11.04 0.16 3.59
CA ALA A 96 -10.14 1.15 3.01
C ALA A 96 -9.44 0.41 1.87
N GLN A 97 -9.40 1.01 0.68
CA GLN A 97 -8.44 0.60 -0.32
C GLN A 97 -7.15 0.34 0.45
N LYS A 98 -6.68 -0.89 0.52
CA LYS A 98 -5.26 -1.06 0.31
C LYS A 98 -5.08 -0.26 -0.97
N ALA A 99 -4.58 0.96 -0.84
CA ALA A 99 -4.19 1.71 -1.99
C ALA A 99 -3.40 0.69 -2.78
N GLY A 100 -4.03 0.10 -3.78
CA GLY A 100 -3.34 -0.60 -4.82
C GLY A 100 -2.49 0.51 -5.35
N SER A 101 -1.33 0.62 -4.73
CA SER A 101 -0.36 1.56 -5.14
C SER A 101 0.10 1.03 -6.48
N SER A 102 -0.72 1.32 -7.48
CA SER A 102 -0.10 1.72 -8.71
C SER A 102 0.65 2.99 -8.34
N LEU A 103 1.80 2.85 -7.67
CA LEU A 103 2.87 3.77 -7.92
C LEU A 103 2.89 3.81 -9.43
N ALA A 104 2.36 4.88 -10.03
CA ALA A 104 2.46 5.11 -11.45
C ALA A 104 3.96 5.17 -11.73
N LEU A 105 4.47 4.01 -12.15
CA LEU A 105 5.87 3.77 -12.31
C LEU A 105 6.27 4.50 -13.56
N ASP A 106 6.74 5.68 -13.30
CA ASP A 106 7.50 6.41 -14.28
C ASP A 106 8.66 5.49 -14.69
N SER A 107 8.62 5.02 -15.93
CA SER A 107 9.73 4.28 -16.54
C SER A 107 11.07 5.04 -16.49
N GLY A 108 11.04 6.29 -16.06
CA GLY A 108 12.19 7.11 -15.71
C GLY A 108 12.87 6.76 -14.37
N ALA A 109 12.32 5.81 -13.56
CA ALA A 109 12.92 5.44 -12.27
C ALA A 109 14.33 4.83 -12.40
N LEU A 110 14.66 4.26 -13.57
CA LEU A 110 15.98 3.69 -13.88
C LEU A 110 16.97 4.73 -14.41
N VAL A 111 16.51 5.89 -14.81
CA VAL A 111 17.35 6.96 -15.39
C VAL A 111 17.63 8.00 -14.30
N LYS A 112 18.89 8.45 -14.22
CA LYS A 112 19.23 9.58 -13.34
C LYS A 112 18.34 10.77 -13.72
N PRO A 113 17.60 11.36 -12.77
CA PRO A 113 16.72 12.49 -13.07
C PRO A 113 17.50 13.62 -13.73
N SER A 114 17.07 14.05 -14.91
CA SER A 114 17.57 15.25 -15.57
C SER A 114 16.78 16.44 -15.03
N GLY A 115 17.33 17.15 -14.05
CA GLY A 115 16.65 18.29 -13.45
C GLY A 115 17.28 18.69 -12.12
N PRO A 116 16.77 19.76 -11.48
CA PRO A 116 17.22 20.13 -10.15
C PRO A 116 16.92 18.98 -9.17
N PRO A 117 17.78 18.81 -8.15
CA PRO A 117 17.59 17.77 -7.15
C PRO A 117 16.24 17.94 -6.45
N VAL A 118 15.57 16.81 -6.20
CA VAL A 118 14.31 16.83 -5.46
C VAL A 118 14.61 17.19 -4.01
N MET A 119 14.01 18.28 -3.55
CA MET A 119 14.16 18.78 -2.19
C MET A 119 12.80 18.83 -1.51
N PRO A 120 12.71 18.50 -0.24
CA PRO A 120 11.46 18.65 0.51
C PRO A 120 11.07 20.15 0.61
N PRO A 121 9.75 20.44 0.76
CA PRO A 121 9.29 21.79 1.03
C PRO A 121 9.80 22.26 2.41
N ARG A 122 9.56 23.51 2.75
CA ARG A 122 9.78 23.97 4.13
C ARG A 122 8.87 23.22 5.08
N LEU A 123 9.45 22.35 5.90
CA LEU A 123 8.73 21.56 6.89
C LEU A 123 8.83 22.22 8.26
N SER A 124 7.93 21.83 9.16
CA SER A 124 8.05 22.17 10.57
C SER A 124 9.35 21.61 11.13
N LEU A 125 10.08 22.40 11.87
CA LEU A 125 11.27 21.99 12.62
C LEU A 125 10.92 21.55 14.05
N GLU A 126 9.63 21.65 14.43
CA GLU A 126 9.20 21.21 15.76
C GLU A 126 9.29 19.69 15.87
N PRO A 127 10.02 19.18 16.88
CA PRO A 127 10.08 17.75 17.14
C PRO A 127 8.67 17.22 17.44
N ARG A 128 8.27 16.17 16.75
CA ARG A 128 6.99 15.49 17.01
C ARG A 128 7.02 14.61 18.24
N PHE A 129 8.23 14.31 18.70
CA PHE A 129 8.48 13.55 19.91
C PHE A 129 9.71 14.14 20.62
N SER A 130 9.57 14.42 21.92
CA SER A 130 10.66 14.82 22.79
C SER A 130 10.64 13.91 24.01
N GLY A 131 11.65 13.07 24.13
CA GLY A 131 11.81 12.15 25.25
C GLY A 131 12.82 12.67 26.28
N LEU A 132 12.69 12.20 27.52
CA LEU A 132 13.65 12.50 28.60
C LEU A 132 15.02 11.82 28.41
N ARG A 133 15.10 10.85 27.53
CA ARG A 133 16.33 10.10 27.24
C ARG A 133 16.76 10.32 25.79
N PRO A 134 18.07 10.37 25.51
CA PRO A 134 18.58 10.37 24.14
C PRO A 134 18.07 9.12 23.42
N THR A 135 17.58 9.30 22.19
CA THR A 135 17.20 8.19 21.33
C THR A 135 18.39 7.71 20.51
N THR A 136 18.46 6.40 20.28
CA THR A 136 19.49 5.82 19.42
C THR A 136 19.15 6.05 17.97
N ILE A 137 20.08 6.54 17.18
CA ILE A 137 19.96 6.58 15.72
C ILE A 137 20.24 5.16 15.21
N ARG A 138 19.25 4.54 14.57
CA ARG A 138 19.34 3.17 14.01
C ARG A 138 19.33 3.16 12.49
N ALA A 139 18.84 4.22 11.88
CA ALA A 139 18.69 4.31 10.45
C ALA A 139 19.17 5.67 9.93
N LEU A 140 19.87 5.64 8.82
CA LEU A 140 20.35 6.82 8.11
C LEU A 140 20.50 6.47 6.64
N ASP A 141 20.04 7.36 5.76
CA ASP A 141 20.30 7.26 4.34
C ASP A 141 20.44 8.66 3.71
N ALA A 142 21.21 8.75 2.63
CA ALA A 142 21.44 9.99 1.91
C ALA A 142 20.74 9.95 0.55
N SER A 143 20.10 11.05 0.18
CA SER A 143 19.49 11.19 -1.13
C SER A 143 20.56 11.01 -2.24
N PRO A 144 20.34 10.14 -3.24
CA PRO A 144 21.30 9.91 -4.31
C PRO A 144 21.44 11.11 -5.25
N HIS A 145 20.51 12.06 -5.24
CA HIS A 145 20.49 13.21 -6.18
C HIS A 145 20.15 14.54 -5.51
N GLY A 146 19.93 14.58 -4.20
CA GLY A 146 19.60 15.79 -3.46
C GLY A 146 20.56 16.02 -2.30
N ASP A 147 20.73 17.26 -1.86
CA ASP A 147 21.48 17.61 -0.67
C ASP A 147 20.65 17.37 0.60
N VAL A 148 20.18 16.13 0.80
CA VAL A 148 19.33 15.71 1.93
C VAL A 148 19.82 14.39 2.49
N VAL A 149 19.91 14.34 3.81
CA VAL A 149 20.14 13.12 4.60
C VAL A 149 18.94 12.91 5.51
N ALA A 150 18.37 11.70 5.50
CA ALA A 150 17.31 11.31 6.40
C ALA A 150 17.88 10.50 7.57
N VAL A 151 17.48 10.84 8.78
CA VAL A 151 17.93 10.22 10.03
C VAL A 151 16.71 9.72 10.80
N GLY A 152 16.66 8.41 11.05
CA GLY A 152 15.61 7.77 11.84
C GLY A 152 15.78 8.04 13.33
N SER A 153 14.71 8.46 13.95
CA SER A 153 14.61 8.70 15.38
C SER A 153 13.32 8.08 15.94
N SER A 154 13.12 8.18 17.23
CA SER A 154 11.88 7.73 17.85
C SER A 154 10.71 8.58 17.37
N LYS A 155 9.72 7.92 16.75
CA LYS A 155 8.45 8.49 16.24
C LYS A 155 8.60 9.62 15.23
N GLN A 156 9.77 9.78 14.62
CA GLN A 156 10.02 10.81 13.62
C GLN A 156 11.24 10.49 12.76
N VAL A 157 11.26 11.06 11.57
CA VAL A 157 12.41 11.09 10.67
C VAL A 157 12.87 12.53 10.52
N LEU A 158 14.13 12.78 10.80
CA LEU A 158 14.75 14.10 10.71
C LEU A 158 15.44 14.22 9.35
N LEU A 159 15.24 15.32 8.66
CA LEU A 159 15.89 15.63 7.40
C LEU A 159 16.96 16.71 7.64
N PHE A 160 18.17 16.44 7.19
CA PHE A 160 19.29 17.35 7.32
C PHE A 160 19.88 17.72 5.97
N GLN A 161 20.39 18.93 5.89
CA GLN A 161 21.25 19.35 4.79
C GLN A 161 22.70 18.98 5.12
N PRO A 162 23.34 18.07 4.35
CA PRO A 162 24.64 17.53 4.73
C PRO A 162 25.77 18.56 4.75
N LYS A 163 25.70 19.61 3.91
CA LYS A 163 26.75 20.66 3.85
C LYS A 163 26.76 21.58 5.05
N THR A 164 25.60 21.92 5.59
CA THR A 164 25.46 22.86 6.72
C THR A 164 25.18 22.15 8.03
N CYS A 165 24.84 20.85 7.97
CA CYS A 165 24.36 20.05 9.12
C CYS A 165 23.09 20.65 9.77
N GLU A 166 22.36 21.47 9.04
CA GLU A 166 21.11 22.06 9.53
C GLU A 166 19.94 21.10 9.32
N CYS A 167 19.09 21.01 10.34
CA CYS A 167 17.81 20.30 10.20
C CYS A 167 16.87 21.13 9.31
N ILE A 168 16.41 20.54 8.23
CA ILE A 168 15.52 21.18 7.23
C ILE A 168 14.09 20.72 7.34
N GLY A 169 13.80 19.71 8.16
CA GLY A 169 12.45 19.22 8.36
C GLY A 169 12.33 18.02 9.25
N VAL A 170 11.11 17.80 9.75
CA VAL A 170 10.72 16.65 10.56
C VAL A 170 9.51 15.98 9.93
N LEU A 171 9.64 14.70 9.57
CA LEU A 171 8.53 13.87 9.11
C LEU A 171 8.00 13.03 10.28
N PRO A 172 6.69 13.03 10.53
CA PRO A 172 6.12 12.24 11.61
C PRO A 172 6.13 10.74 11.27
N PHE A 173 6.61 9.92 12.21
CA PHE A 173 6.57 8.45 12.15
C PHE A 173 6.00 7.91 13.47
N PRO A 174 4.71 8.13 13.76
CA PRO A 174 4.09 7.76 15.04
C PRO A 174 4.08 6.25 15.30
N GLU A 175 4.41 5.44 14.33
CA GLU A 175 4.44 3.98 14.36
C GLU A 175 5.43 3.44 15.41
N GLY A 176 6.51 4.18 15.71
CA GLY A 176 7.47 3.76 16.73
C GLY A 176 8.91 4.19 16.48
N GLU A 177 9.84 3.28 16.75
CA GLU A 177 11.26 3.46 16.43
C GLU A 177 11.47 3.24 14.93
N CYS A 178 12.22 4.15 14.30
CA CYS A 178 12.61 4.00 12.91
C CYS A 178 13.91 3.17 12.83
N THR A 179 13.80 1.95 12.32
CA THR A 179 14.90 0.97 12.23
C THR A 179 15.56 0.91 10.87
N ASN A 180 14.85 1.37 9.84
CA ASN A 180 15.31 1.35 8.45
C ASN A 180 14.86 2.62 7.73
N ILE A 181 15.75 3.20 6.91
CA ILE A 181 15.46 4.31 6.01
C ILE A 181 16.12 4.05 4.67
N ARG A 182 15.41 4.35 3.58
CA ARG A 182 15.92 4.28 2.22
C ARG A 182 15.34 5.36 1.32
N PHE A 183 16.18 6.04 0.57
CA PHE A 183 15.75 6.81 -0.58
C PHE A 183 15.58 5.90 -1.80
N SER A 184 14.57 6.16 -2.61
CA SER A 184 14.49 5.54 -3.93
C SER A 184 15.65 6.00 -4.82
N ARG A 185 16.00 5.21 -5.83
CA ARG A 185 17.06 5.55 -6.78
C ARG A 185 16.82 6.89 -7.49
N SER A 186 15.58 7.26 -7.72
CA SER A 186 15.18 8.54 -8.30
C SER A 186 15.23 9.72 -7.32
N ALA A 187 15.48 9.49 -6.03
CA ALA A 187 15.35 10.44 -4.94
C ALA A 187 13.96 11.06 -4.75
N LYS A 188 12.94 10.57 -5.46
CA LYS A 188 11.56 11.07 -5.35
C LYS A 188 10.83 10.52 -4.13
N LEU A 189 11.19 9.32 -3.68
CA LEU A 189 10.55 8.63 -2.56
C LEU A 189 11.54 8.41 -1.42
N LEU A 190 11.01 8.51 -0.20
CA LEU A 190 11.70 8.15 1.05
C LEU A 190 10.88 7.08 1.76
N LEU A 191 11.49 5.93 2.01
CA LEU A 191 10.93 4.83 2.77
C LEU A 191 11.47 4.88 4.21
N ALA A 192 10.61 4.67 5.19
CA ALA A 192 11.02 4.33 6.55
C ALA A 192 10.26 3.11 7.04
N GLY A 193 10.99 2.16 7.59
CA GLY A 193 10.47 0.98 8.26
C GLY A 193 10.75 1.04 9.75
N GLY A 194 9.89 0.44 10.55
CA GLY A 194 10.09 0.38 12.00
C GLY A 194 8.83 -0.02 12.74
N GLY A 195 8.73 0.39 13.98
CA GLY A 195 7.58 0.04 14.82
C GLY A 195 7.89 0.02 16.30
N VAL A 196 7.14 -0.79 17.02
CA VAL A 196 7.32 -1.08 18.44
C VAL A 196 7.53 -2.58 18.60
N ALA A 197 8.69 -2.98 19.10
CA ALA A 197 9.06 -4.38 19.31
C ALA A 197 7.96 -5.16 20.03
N ALA A 198 7.66 -6.36 19.53
CA ALA A 198 6.62 -7.27 20.01
C ALA A 198 5.21 -6.66 20.05
N LYS A 199 4.93 -5.63 19.24
CA LYS A 199 3.64 -4.95 19.23
C LYS A 199 3.15 -4.59 17.83
N SER A 200 3.98 -3.93 17.05
CA SER A 200 3.56 -3.45 15.73
C SER A 200 4.75 -3.10 14.84
N GLY A 201 4.62 -3.33 13.55
CA GLY A 201 5.57 -2.90 12.54
C GLY A 201 4.88 -2.31 11.33
N ARG A 202 5.51 -1.29 10.73
CA ARG A 202 4.99 -0.62 9.55
C ARG A 202 6.09 -0.04 8.70
N VAL A 203 5.85 -0.02 7.40
CA VAL A 203 6.67 0.72 6.43
C VAL A 203 5.85 1.87 5.90
N VAL A 204 6.43 3.05 5.89
CA VAL A 204 5.81 4.27 5.38
C VAL A 204 6.68 4.83 4.27
N ILE A 205 6.04 5.25 3.19
CA ILE A 205 6.72 5.89 2.06
C ILE A 205 6.18 7.31 1.90
N TRP A 206 7.09 8.27 1.78
CA TRP A 206 6.79 9.67 1.49
C TRP A 206 7.26 10.05 0.09
N ASP A 207 6.51 10.90 -0.56
CA ASP A 207 7.00 11.69 -1.68
C ASP A 207 7.86 12.83 -1.14
N VAL A 208 9.11 12.90 -1.59
CA VAL A 208 10.09 13.87 -1.06
C VAL A 208 9.73 15.31 -1.42
N ALA A 209 9.15 15.53 -2.60
CA ALA A 209 8.82 16.87 -3.08
C ALA A 209 7.65 17.50 -2.32
N SER A 210 6.67 16.71 -1.93
CA SER A 210 5.49 17.17 -1.19
C SER A 210 5.57 16.91 0.31
N ALA A 211 6.47 16.02 0.74
CA ALA A 211 6.57 15.48 2.10
C ALA A 211 5.29 14.80 2.59
N GLN A 212 4.43 14.38 1.67
CA GLN A 212 3.20 13.66 1.98
C GLN A 212 3.46 12.15 2.01
N ARG A 213 2.75 11.46 2.90
CA ARG A 213 2.71 10.00 2.90
C ARG A 213 1.96 9.54 1.66
N VAL A 214 2.60 8.73 0.84
CA VAL A 214 2.02 8.17 -0.39
C VAL A 214 1.64 6.71 -0.22
N MET A 215 2.27 6.01 0.72
CA MET A 215 1.98 4.61 0.98
C MET A 215 2.30 4.21 2.42
N GLU A 216 1.52 3.28 2.95
CA GLU A 216 1.77 2.61 4.22
C GLU A 216 1.60 1.11 4.00
N LEU A 217 2.59 0.31 4.39
CA LEU A 217 2.64 -1.14 4.21
C LEU A 217 2.88 -1.82 5.55
N GLY A 218 2.39 -3.04 5.66
CA GLY A 218 2.58 -3.87 6.82
C GLY A 218 1.55 -3.61 7.92
N ASP A 219 1.23 -4.67 8.62
CA ASP A 219 0.42 -4.70 9.84
C ASP A 219 1.00 -5.81 10.71
N GLU A 220 2.32 -5.72 10.90
CA GLU A 220 3.12 -6.75 11.56
C GLU A 220 2.97 -6.66 13.07
N TYR A 221 3.13 -7.80 13.75
CA TYR A 221 3.10 -7.90 15.21
C TYR A 221 4.46 -7.61 15.86
N ASP A 222 5.46 -7.24 15.07
CA ASP A 222 6.79 -6.85 15.55
C ASP A 222 7.37 -5.74 14.69
N GLU A 223 8.43 -5.08 15.16
CA GLU A 223 9.08 -4.00 14.41
C GLU A 223 9.64 -4.50 13.08
N VAL A 224 9.50 -3.71 12.02
CA VAL A 224 10.12 -3.98 10.73
C VAL A 224 11.60 -3.70 10.83
N LEU A 225 12.44 -4.71 10.64
CA LEU A 225 13.90 -4.59 10.77
C LEU A 225 14.58 -4.14 9.47
N ALA A 226 13.99 -4.47 8.31
CA ALA A 226 14.51 -4.09 7.02
C ALA A 226 13.38 -3.95 6.00
N ALA A 227 13.52 -2.96 5.13
CA ALA A 227 12.67 -2.75 3.97
C ALA A 227 13.50 -2.03 2.90
N ASP A 228 13.19 -2.26 1.63
CA ASP A 228 13.87 -1.59 0.54
C ASP A 228 12.91 -1.28 -0.61
N ILE A 229 13.30 -0.37 -1.48
CA ILE A 229 12.55 -0.01 -2.68
C ILE A 229 13.29 -0.58 -3.89
N SER A 230 12.60 -1.43 -4.66
CA SER A 230 13.15 -1.96 -5.91
C SER A 230 13.59 -0.85 -6.86
N ALA A 231 14.59 -1.12 -7.71
CA ALA A 231 15.15 -0.12 -8.62
C ALA A 231 14.12 0.43 -9.61
N ASP A 232 13.16 -0.41 -10.01
CA ASP A 232 12.04 -0.06 -10.89
C ASP A 232 10.80 0.44 -10.12
N GLN A 233 10.88 0.52 -8.78
CA GLN A 233 9.79 0.94 -7.89
C GLN A 233 8.51 0.09 -8.07
N ARG A 234 8.64 -1.16 -8.51
CA ARG A 234 7.56 -2.14 -8.60
C ARG A 234 7.56 -3.02 -7.35
N LEU A 235 6.36 -3.25 -6.84
CA LEU A 235 6.12 -4.20 -5.76
C LEU A 235 5.85 -5.59 -6.34
#